data_df5127b37cee8acfc92a3d4882ac7651
#
_entry.id   df5127b37cee8acfc92a3d4882ac7651
#
_cell.length_a   1.000
_cell.length_b   1.000
_cell.length_c   1.000
_cell.angle_alpha   90.00
_cell.angle_beta   90.00
_cell.angle_gamma   90.00
#
_symmetry.space_group_name_H-M   'P 1'
#
loop_
_entity.id
_entity.type
_entity.pdbx_description
1 polymer ?
#
loop_
_entity_poly.entity_id
_entity_poly.type
_entity_poly.pdbx_seq_one_letter_code
_entity_poly.pdbx_strand_id
1 'polypeptide(L)'
;IGETGLDYFRLKGDLEWQRERFRQHIRAARLCGKPLIIHTREAAADTLRIMAEEGADSVGGVMHCFTESWEVAQQAMEMNFYISFSGIVTFKKAVGLRDVAKRVPLERMLVETDSPYLAPVPHRGKINQPAFVRHVAEEIAALRGIAMNEVAAATTRNFFKLFKVT
;
A
#
# COMPACT_ATOMS: atom_id res chain seq x y z
N ILE A 1 8.87 -4.77 -9.07
CA ILE A 1 8.20 -4.33 -10.31
C ILE A 1 7.06 -3.41 -9.93
N GLY A 2 7.07 -2.20 -10.42
CA GLY A 2 6.04 -1.19 -10.13
C GLY A 2 6.52 0.22 -10.45
N GLU A 3 5.69 1.19 -10.25
CA GLU A 3 4.31 1.13 -9.79
C GLU A 3 3.40 0.57 -10.90
N THR A 4 2.50 -0.34 -10.56
CA THR A 4 1.58 -0.97 -11.51
C THR A 4 0.23 -1.25 -10.82
N GLY A 5 -0.81 -1.46 -11.58
CA GLY A 5 -2.14 -1.75 -11.04
C GLY A 5 -3.24 -1.07 -11.85
N LEU A 6 -4.34 -0.75 -11.18
CA LEU A 6 -5.55 -0.24 -11.81
C LEU A 6 -6.00 1.07 -11.16
N ASP A 7 -6.31 2.06 -12.00
CA ASP A 7 -6.93 3.32 -11.59
C ASP A 7 -8.17 3.57 -12.46
N TYR A 8 -9.35 3.49 -11.85
CA TYR A 8 -10.62 3.75 -12.54
C TYR A 8 -11.18 5.14 -12.24
N PHE A 9 -10.47 5.90 -11.38
CA PHE A 9 -10.93 7.22 -10.98
C PHE A 9 -11.09 8.14 -12.20
N ARG A 10 -12.30 8.68 -12.36
CA ARG A 10 -12.68 9.58 -13.48
C ARG A 10 -12.49 9.00 -14.89
N LEU A 11 -12.19 7.73 -15.03
CA LEU A 11 -12.09 7.07 -16.32
C LEU A 11 -13.44 6.46 -16.71
N LYS A 12 -13.70 6.42 -18.01
CA LYS A 12 -14.93 5.85 -18.59
C LYS A 12 -14.57 4.98 -19.80
N GLY A 13 -15.48 4.05 -20.12
CA GLY A 13 -15.32 3.17 -21.28
C GLY A 13 -14.58 1.87 -20.92
N ASP A 14 -14.08 1.21 -21.96
CA ASP A 14 -13.35 -0.03 -21.78
C ASP A 14 -11.92 0.24 -21.27
N LEU A 15 -11.62 -0.31 -20.10
CA LEU A 15 -10.30 -0.20 -19.44
C LEU A 15 -9.49 -1.49 -19.54
N GLU A 16 -9.80 -2.38 -20.52
CA GLU A 16 -9.10 -3.64 -20.69
C GLU A 16 -7.58 -3.45 -20.89
N TRP A 17 -7.17 -2.37 -21.54
CA TRP A 17 -5.76 -2.03 -21.69
C TRP A 17 -5.01 -1.87 -20.34
N GLN A 18 -5.66 -1.36 -19.28
CA GLN A 18 -5.06 -1.30 -17.94
C GLN A 18 -4.95 -2.70 -17.35
N ARG A 19 -6.02 -3.50 -17.46
CA ARG A 19 -6.07 -4.87 -16.92
C ARG A 19 -5.02 -5.74 -17.58
N GLU A 20 -4.89 -5.68 -18.91
CA GLU A 20 -3.88 -6.46 -19.62
C GLU A 20 -2.45 -6.00 -19.26
N ARG A 21 -2.19 -4.70 -19.18
CA ARG A 21 -0.89 -4.18 -18.74
C ARG A 21 -0.55 -4.64 -17.32
N PHE A 22 -1.52 -4.64 -16.42
CA PHE A 22 -1.33 -5.11 -15.06
C PHE A 22 -0.97 -6.61 -15.04
N ARG A 23 -1.66 -7.45 -15.82
CA ARG A 23 -1.33 -8.87 -16.00
C ARG A 23 0.12 -9.06 -16.47
N GLN A 24 0.55 -8.30 -17.47
CA GLN A 24 1.92 -8.37 -17.99
C GLN A 24 2.96 -8.05 -16.93
N HIS A 25 2.71 -7.05 -16.08
CA HIS A 25 3.62 -6.71 -14.98
C HIS A 25 3.67 -7.79 -13.90
N ILE A 26 2.55 -8.44 -13.58
CA ILE A 26 2.54 -9.58 -12.65
C ILE A 26 3.35 -10.74 -13.22
N ARG A 27 3.15 -11.09 -14.50
CA ARG A 27 3.91 -12.13 -15.20
C ARG A 27 5.42 -11.82 -15.20
N ALA A 28 5.79 -10.56 -15.49
CA ALA A 28 7.18 -10.12 -15.44
C ALA A 28 7.77 -10.22 -14.03
N ALA A 29 7.02 -9.82 -12.99
CA ALA A 29 7.46 -9.93 -11.60
C ALA A 29 7.73 -11.38 -11.20
N ARG A 30 6.86 -12.31 -11.60
CA ARG A 30 7.02 -13.75 -11.36
C ARG A 30 8.27 -14.29 -12.07
N LEU A 31 8.48 -13.94 -13.34
CA LEU A 31 9.67 -14.35 -14.10
C LEU A 31 10.97 -13.86 -13.47
N CYS A 32 10.97 -12.63 -12.93
CA CYS A 32 12.14 -12.02 -12.31
C CYS A 32 12.29 -12.35 -10.81
N GLY A 33 11.30 -12.98 -10.18
CA GLY A 33 11.29 -13.23 -8.74
C GLY A 33 11.32 -11.94 -7.91
N LYS A 34 10.70 -10.86 -8.41
CA LYS A 34 10.70 -9.54 -7.76
C LYS A 34 9.32 -9.19 -7.20
N PRO A 35 9.24 -8.56 -6.01
CA PRO A 35 7.98 -8.13 -5.44
C PRO A 35 7.31 -7.05 -6.31
N LEU A 36 5.99 -6.95 -6.19
CA LEU A 36 5.15 -5.96 -6.86
C LEU A 36 4.90 -4.74 -5.97
N ILE A 37 4.84 -3.55 -6.59
CA ILE A 37 4.31 -2.33 -5.95
C ILE A 37 3.01 -2.01 -6.67
N ILE A 38 1.88 -2.20 -5.96
CA ILE A 38 0.54 -2.15 -6.56
C ILE A 38 -0.21 -0.89 -6.17
N HIS A 39 -0.65 -0.16 -7.20
CA HIS A 39 -1.62 0.92 -7.12
C HIS A 39 -3.04 0.37 -7.33
N THR A 40 -3.99 0.82 -6.53
CA THR A 40 -5.42 0.61 -6.79
C THR A 40 -6.23 1.84 -6.41
N ARG A 41 -7.13 2.27 -7.29
CA ARG A 41 -8.04 3.38 -7.03
C ARG A 41 -9.36 3.15 -7.75
N GLU A 42 -10.45 3.05 -6.99
CA GLU A 42 -11.79 2.70 -7.49
C GLU A 42 -11.82 1.38 -8.31
N ALA A 43 -10.85 0.49 -8.08
CA ALA A 43 -10.61 -0.72 -8.87
C ALA A 43 -10.30 -1.97 -8.00
N ALA A 44 -10.57 -1.93 -6.69
CA ALA A 44 -10.12 -2.96 -5.75
C ALA A 44 -10.55 -4.38 -6.14
N ALA A 45 -11.81 -4.57 -6.59
CA ALA A 45 -12.32 -5.88 -6.96
C ALA A 45 -11.55 -6.48 -8.16
N ASP A 46 -11.35 -5.70 -9.22
CA ASP A 46 -10.58 -6.14 -10.39
C ASP A 46 -9.10 -6.31 -10.07
N THR A 47 -8.54 -5.45 -9.20
CA THR A 47 -7.15 -5.57 -8.76
C THR A 47 -6.92 -6.91 -8.05
N LEU A 48 -7.72 -7.24 -7.05
CA LEU A 48 -7.61 -8.51 -6.31
C LEU A 48 -7.86 -9.71 -7.20
N ARG A 49 -8.88 -9.66 -8.05
CA ARG A 49 -9.19 -10.71 -9.01
C ARG A 49 -8.00 -11.02 -9.93
N ILE A 50 -7.43 -9.99 -10.56
CA ILE A 50 -6.28 -10.16 -11.47
C ILE A 50 -5.03 -10.64 -10.72
N MET A 51 -4.78 -10.15 -9.51
CA MET A 51 -3.69 -10.65 -8.67
C MET A 51 -3.82 -12.14 -8.43
N ALA A 52 -5.03 -12.63 -8.10
CA ALA A 52 -5.28 -14.05 -7.88
C ALA A 52 -5.17 -14.86 -9.18
N GLU A 53 -5.80 -14.40 -10.27
CA GLU A 53 -5.75 -15.07 -11.58
C GLU A 53 -4.32 -15.25 -12.11
N GLU A 54 -3.47 -14.25 -11.90
CA GLU A 54 -2.09 -14.25 -12.40
C GLU A 54 -1.07 -14.83 -11.39
N GLY A 55 -1.52 -15.29 -10.21
CA GLY A 55 -0.64 -15.88 -9.19
C GLY A 55 0.37 -14.89 -8.61
N ALA A 56 -0.06 -13.66 -8.30
CA ALA A 56 0.80 -12.62 -7.74
C ALA A 56 1.34 -12.98 -6.34
N ASP A 57 0.64 -13.85 -5.61
CA ASP A 57 1.03 -14.38 -4.30
C ASP A 57 2.40 -15.06 -4.30
N SER A 58 2.80 -15.64 -5.43
CA SER A 58 4.10 -16.33 -5.59
C SER A 58 5.32 -15.40 -5.43
N VAL A 59 5.15 -14.11 -5.68
CA VAL A 59 6.20 -13.10 -5.49
C VAL A 59 5.85 -12.12 -4.38
N GLY A 60 4.56 -11.94 -4.08
CA GLY A 60 4.08 -10.98 -3.10
C GLY A 60 4.39 -9.54 -3.50
N GLY A 61 4.26 -8.62 -2.56
CA GLY A 61 4.49 -7.21 -2.83
C GLY A 61 3.92 -6.28 -1.77
N VAL A 62 3.56 -5.09 -2.19
CA VAL A 62 2.93 -4.07 -1.36
C VAL A 62 1.74 -3.44 -2.08
N MET A 63 0.62 -3.32 -1.37
CA MET A 63 -0.47 -2.41 -1.74
C MET A 63 -0.04 -1.02 -1.32
N HIS A 64 0.49 -0.26 -2.27
CA HIS A 64 1.05 1.06 -2.07
C HIS A 64 -0.07 2.09 -1.84
N CYS A 65 0.22 3.09 -1.02
CA CYS A 65 -0.68 4.21 -0.71
C CYS A 65 -2.13 3.75 -0.44
N PHE A 66 -2.27 2.71 0.41
CA PHE A 66 -3.52 1.99 0.61
C PHE A 66 -4.64 2.89 1.15
N THR A 67 -5.81 2.84 0.50
CA THR A 67 -7.00 3.63 0.87
C THR A 67 -8.30 2.81 0.87
N GLU A 68 -8.21 1.51 0.66
CA GLU A 68 -9.35 0.60 0.52
C GLU A 68 -9.87 0.09 1.88
N SER A 69 -10.87 -0.80 1.85
CA SER A 69 -11.50 -1.36 3.04
C SER A 69 -10.61 -2.42 3.74
N TRP A 70 -11.03 -2.82 4.94
CA TRP A 70 -10.39 -3.91 5.68
C TRP A 70 -10.43 -5.24 4.91
N GLU A 71 -11.57 -5.54 4.27
CA GLU A 71 -11.76 -6.78 3.51
C GLU A 71 -10.77 -6.86 2.34
N VAL A 72 -10.48 -5.74 1.69
CA VAL A 72 -9.45 -5.64 0.63
C VAL A 72 -8.05 -5.84 1.22
N ALA A 73 -7.76 -5.23 2.36
CA ALA A 73 -6.48 -5.41 3.04
C ALA A 73 -6.25 -6.87 3.44
N GLN A 74 -7.28 -7.53 3.98
CA GLN A 74 -7.23 -8.92 4.39
C GLN A 74 -6.92 -9.84 3.20
N GLN A 75 -7.67 -9.72 2.10
CA GLN A 75 -7.43 -10.52 0.89
C GLN A 75 -6.04 -10.28 0.30
N ALA A 76 -5.56 -9.03 0.29
CA ALA A 76 -4.21 -8.73 -0.16
C ALA A 76 -3.15 -9.39 0.73
N MET A 77 -3.31 -9.38 2.05
CA MET A 77 -2.39 -10.04 2.98
C MET A 77 -2.40 -11.57 2.83
N GLU A 78 -3.55 -12.18 2.54
CA GLU A 78 -3.67 -13.61 2.22
C GLU A 78 -2.89 -13.98 0.96
N MET A 79 -2.76 -13.05 -0.01
CA MET A 79 -1.92 -13.17 -1.19
C MET A 79 -0.45 -12.73 -0.97
N ASN A 80 0.01 -12.69 0.28
CA ASN A 80 1.38 -12.34 0.64
C ASN A 80 1.78 -10.88 0.37
N PHE A 81 0.83 -9.94 0.39
CA PHE A 81 1.10 -8.52 0.25
C PHE A 81 1.19 -7.80 1.60
N TYR A 82 2.00 -6.77 1.64
CA TYR A 82 2.06 -5.78 2.71
C TYR A 82 1.08 -4.65 2.42
N ILE A 83 0.63 -3.97 3.48
CA ILE A 83 -0.23 -2.79 3.38
C ILE A 83 0.61 -1.58 3.76
N SER A 84 0.75 -0.63 2.83
CA SER A 84 1.54 0.59 3.05
C SER A 84 0.63 1.81 3.26
N PHE A 85 0.85 2.51 4.35
CA PHE A 85 0.08 3.71 4.71
C PHE A 85 0.86 4.97 4.40
N SER A 86 0.20 5.92 3.74
CA SER A 86 0.71 7.25 3.42
C SER A 86 0.14 8.33 4.34
N GLY A 87 0.42 9.58 4.06
CA GLY A 87 -0.05 10.74 4.82
C GLY A 87 -1.57 10.79 5.04
N ILE A 88 -2.36 10.08 4.22
CA ILE A 88 -3.84 10.04 4.34
C ILE A 88 -4.28 9.50 5.70
N VAL A 89 -3.53 8.56 6.31
CA VAL A 89 -3.89 8.00 7.62
C VAL A 89 -3.95 9.06 8.73
N THR A 90 -3.25 10.18 8.55
CA THR A 90 -3.26 11.32 9.49
C THR A 90 -4.50 12.21 9.34
N PHE A 91 -5.32 12.01 8.31
CA PHE A 91 -6.47 12.87 8.05
C PHE A 91 -7.65 12.45 8.90
N LYS A 92 -8.21 13.37 9.70
CA LYS A 92 -9.33 13.10 10.61
C LYS A 92 -10.54 12.47 9.91
N LYS A 93 -10.78 12.81 8.64
CA LYS A 93 -11.91 12.28 7.85
C LYS A 93 -11.68 10.88 7.29
N ALA A 94 -10.47 10.36 7.32
CA ALA A 94 -10.12 9.03 6.81
C ALA A 94 -10.45 7.91 7.84
N VAL A 95 -11.68 7.92 8.38
CA VAL A 95 -12.08 7.05 9.50
C VAL A 95 -11.89 5.56 9.17
N GLY A 96 -12.35 5.12 7.99
CA GLY A 96 -12.20 3.73 7.56
C GLY A 96 -10.73 3.29 7.46
N LEU A 97 -9.89 4.12 6.84
CA LEU A 97 -8.45 3.83 6.71
C LEU A 97 -7.75 3.77 8.07
N ARG A 98 -8.14 4.64 9.00
CA ARG A 98 -7.63 4.64 10.39
C ARG A 98 -8.00 3.36 11.12
N ASP A 99 -9.20 2.81 10.86
CA ASP A 99 -9.60 1.51 11.40
C ASP A 99 -8.76 0.38 10.79
N VAL A 100 -8.55 0.37 9.48
CA VAL A 100 -7.64 -0.58 8.81
C VAL A 100 -6.24 -0.51 9.41
N ALA A 101 -5.69 0.69 9.65
CA ALA A 101 -4.36 0.86 10.25
C ALA A 101 -4.26 0.32 11.69
N LYS A 102 -5.36 0.28 12.44
CA LYS A 102 -5.41 -0.38 13.76
C LYS A 102 -5.38 -1.91 13.65
N ARG A 103 -5.99 -2.48 12.63
CA ARG A 103 -6.25 -3.91 12.46
C ARG A 103 -5.12 -4.65 11.74
N VAL A 104 -4.47 -4.02 10.75
CA VAL A 104 -3.37 -4.64 9.99
C VAL A 104 -2.25 -5.07 10.95
N PRO A 105 -1.81 -6.33 10.94
CA PRO A 105 -0.68 -6.79 11.76
C PRO A 105 0.59 -5.97 11.48
N LEU A 106 1.35 -5.63 12.54
CA LEU A 106 2.58 -4.85 12.37
C LEU A 106 3.58 -5.51 11.42
N GLU A 107 3.64 -6.83 11.40
CA GLU A 107 4.50 -7.63 10.50
C GLU A 107 4.05 -7.62 9.04
N ARG A 108 2.91 -7.03 8.73
CA ARG A 108 2.37 -6.85 7.37
C ARG A 108 2.22 -5.38 6.97
N MET A 109 2.78 -4.47 7.76
CA MET A 109 2.61 -3.03 7.58
C MET A 109 3.87 -2.39 7.01
N LEU A 110 3.69 -1.40 6.13
CA LEU A 110 4.71 -0.45 5.69
C LEU A 110 4.19 0.98 5.86
N VAL A 111 5.08 1.94 5.83
CA VAL A 111 4.78 3.37 5.82
C VAL A 111 5.53 4.05 4.70
N GLU A 112 4.91 5.05 4.10
CA GLU A 112 5.43 5.78 2.96
C GLU A 112 4.98 7.25 2.97
N THR A 113 5.43 8.02 2.00
CA THR A 113 5.03 9.43 1.87
C THR A 113 4.09 9.69 0.69
N ASP A 114 4.30 9.05 -0.43
CA ASP A 114 3.72 9.42 -1.74
C ASP A 114 4.09 10.86 -2.16
N SER A 115 5.26 11.34 -1.72
CA SER A 115 5.71 12.70 -2.03
C SER A 115 5.94 12.88 -3.55
N PRO A 116 5.57 14.07 -4.08
CA PRO A 116 5.31 15.35 -3.40
C PRO A 116 3.84 15.54 -2.95
N TYR A 117 3.00 14.51 -3.06
CA TYR A 117 1.57 14.54 -2.75
C TYR A 117 1.29 14.13 -1.30
N LEU A 118 0.03 14.24 -0.88
CA LEU A 118 -0.52 13.68 0.36
C LEU A 118 0.21 14.07 1.65
N ALA A 119 0.72 15.30 1.74
CA ALA A 119 1.41 15.78 2.93
C ALA A 119 0.60 15.49 4.21
N PRO A 120 1.20 14.80 5.21
CA PRO A 120 0.51 14.44 6.45
C PRO A 120 0.22 15.68 7.31
N VAL A 121 -0.65 15.52 8.32
CA VAL A 121 -0.75 16.50 9.42
C VAL A 121 0.59 16.46 10.18
N PRO A 122 1.19 17.65 10.54
CA PRO A 122 0.65 19.01 10.45
C PRO A 122 0.93 19.75 9.12
N HIS A 123 1.45 19.09 8.11
CA HIS A 123 1.92 19.73 6.87
C HIS A 123 0.88 19.78 5.75
N ARG A 124 -0.40 19.56 6.06
CA ARG A 124 -1.49 19.63 5.07
C ARG A 124 -1.44 20.90 4.22
N GLY A 125 -1.64 20.73 2.88
CA GLY A 125 -1.62 21.82 1.92
C GLY A 125 -0.21 22.31 1.51
N LYS A 126 0.84 21.70 2.06
CA LYS A 126 2.24 21.92 1.62
C LYS A 126 2.70 20.79 0.69
N ILE A 127 3.82 21.03 0.00
CA ILE A 127 4.52 19.97 -0.72
C ILE A 127 5.03 18.93 0.27
N ASN A 128 4.69 17.66 0.03
CA ASN A 128 5.15 16.55 0.84
C ASN A 128 6.63 16.25 0.51
N GLN A 129 7.34 15.66 1.47
CA GLN A 129 8.75 15.28 1.32
C GLN A 129 9.06 14.02 2.12
N PRO A 130 10.09 13.23 1.75
CA PRO A 130 10.40 11.95 2.37
C PRO A 130 10.52 11.98 3.90
N ALA A 131 11.06 13.07 4.47
CA ALA A 131 11.20 13.24 5.92
C ALA A 131 9.86 13.21 6.68
N PHE A 132 8.74 13.50 6.00
CA PHE A 132 7.41 13.51 6.62
C PHE A 132 6.82 12.12 6.84
N VAL A 133 7.46 11.04 6.38
CA VAL A 133 7.08 9.66 6.71
C VAL A 133 7.00 9.44 8.22
N ARG A 134 7.81 10.17 8.98
CA ARG A 134 7.77 10.13 10.45
C ARG A 134 6.38 10.41 11.01
N HIS A 135 5.65 11.38 10.47
CA HIS A 135 4.30 11.72 10.93
C HIS A 135 3.27 10.62 10.63
N VAL A 136 3.50 9.84 9.58
CA VAL A 136 2.68 8.65 9.30
C VAL A 136 2.89 7.60 10.39
N ALA A 137 4.15 7.31 10.74
CA ALA A 137 4.48 6.36 11.79
C ALA A 137 3.99 6.82 13.17
N GLU A 138 4.11 8.12 13.50
CA GLU A 138 3.60 8.73 14.73
C GLU A 138 2.08 8.56 14.86
N GLU A 139 1.33 8.81 13.78
CA GLU A 139 -0.13 8.64 13.78
C GLU A 139 -0.53 7.17 13.98
N ILE A 140 0.13 6.24 13.28
CA ILE A 140 -0.14 4.80 13.44
C ILE A 140 0.15 4.36 14.88
N ALA A 141 1.25 4.81 15.48
CA ALA A 141 1.59 4.53 16.87
C ALA A 141 0.51 5.04 17.83
N ALA A 142 0.06 6.28 17.63
CA ALA A 142 -1.02 6.88 18.43
C ALA A 142 -2.34 6.12 18.27
N LEU A 143 -2.71 5.73 17.04
CA LEU A 143 -3.93 4.95 16.76
C LEU A 143 -3.95 3.59 17.46
N ARG A 144 -2.78 2.97 17.61
CA ARG A 144 -2.61 1.62 18.18
C ARG A 144 -2.26 1.63 19.66
N GLY A 145 -1.97 2.79 20.24
CA GLY A 145 -1.53 2.90 21.63
C GLY A 145 -0.18 2.25 21.92
N ILE A 146 0.74 2.26 20.95
CA ILE A 146 2.10 1.68 21.04
C ILE A 146 3.17 2.76 20.82
N ALA A 147 4.42 2.45 21.14
CA ALA A 147 5.51 3.38 20.92
C ALA A 147 5.83 3.55 19.42
N MET A 148 6.15 4.78 19.00
CA MET A 148 6.53 5.07 17.61
C MET A 148 7.72 4.21 17.15
N ASN A 149 8.68 3.94 18.05
CA ASN A 149 9.83 3.09 17.75
C ASN A 149 9.44 1.65 17.42
N GLU A 150 8.34 1.13 17.95
CA GLU A 150 7.83 -0.20 17.60
C GLU A 150 7.32 -0.22 16.14
N VAL A 151 6.57 0.82 15.74
CA VAL A 151 6.12 0.98 14.35
C VAL A 151 7.33 1.11 13.43
N ALA A 152 8.27 2.00 13.75
CA ALA A 152 9.47 2.23 12.95
C ALA A 152 10.30 0.94 12.78
N ALA A 153 10.55 0.22 13.88
CA ALA A 153 11.30 -1.04 13.85
C ALA A 153 10.58 -2.13 13.02
N ALA A 154 9.27 -2.27 13.19
CA ALA A 154 8.48 -3.26 12.45
C ALA A 154 8.46 -2.97 10.95
N THR A 155 8.15 -1.73 10.56
CA THR A 155 8.07 -1.34 9.13
C THR A 155 9.44 -1.39 8.46
N THR A 156 10.51 -1.05 9.16
CA THR A 156 11.89 -1.21 8.65
C THR A 156 12.23 -2.68 8.40
N ARG A 157 11.98 -3.57 9.37
CA ARG A 157 12.19 -5.02 9.17
C ARG A 157 11.37 -5.55 7.98
N ASN A 158 10.12 -5.13 7.87
CA ASN A 158 9.24 -5.54 6.78
C ASN A 158 9.76 -5.09 5.42
N PHE A 159 10.28 -3.86 5.34
CA PHE A 159 10.90 -3.33 4.12
C PHE A 159 12.09 -4.20 3.68
N PHE A 160 13.04 -4.45 4.58
CA PHE A 160 14.20 -5.29 4.27
C PHE A 160 13.79 -6.72 3.87
N LYS A 161 12.80 -7.30 4.57
CA LYS A 161 12.28 -8.64 4.26
C LYS A 161 11.63 -8.69 2.87
N LEU A 162 10.77 -7.71 2.54
CA LEU A 162 10.05 -7.67 1.27
C LEU A 162 11.00 -7.44 0.09
N PHE A 163 11.85 -6.44 0.18
CA PHE A 163 12.71 -6.03 -0.94
C PHE A 163 14.06 -6.74 -0.96
N LYS A 164 14.35 -7.60 0.01
CA LYS A 164 15.61 -8.36 0.12
C LYS A 164 16.83 -7.46 0.01
N VAL A 165 16.77 -6.29 0.62
CA VAL A 165 17.90 -5.36 0.70
C VAL A 165 18.77 -5.78 1.89
N THR A 166 20.06 -5.97 1.65
CA THR A 166 21.08 -6.28 2.67
C THR A 166 21.77 -5.01 3.14
#